data_887759eb0cf00c64c888301c841cd5b8
#
_entry.id   887759eb0cf00c64c888301c841cd5b8
#
_cell.length_a   1.000
_cell.length_b   1.000
_cell.length_c   1.000
_cell.angle_alpha   90.00
_cell.angle_beta   90.00
_cell.angle_gamma   90.00
#
_symmetry.space_group_name_H-M   'P 1'
#
loop_
_entity.id
_entity.type
_entity.pdbx_description
1 polymer ?
#
loop_
_entity_poly.entity_id
_entity_poly.type
_entity_poly.pdbx_seq_one_letter_code
_entity_poly.pdbx_strand_id
1 'polypeptide(L)'
;MEVYAKAPNLRTMVVKMTGGESFRVFDGRSGWMAGPDTPVPILQLTAGNLERARLEAMLAFPLNIPQAFKQWKVGRTAIDGQEVFIVQGGDEGQPLTNFYFDQTGMLVRLVRWTVTPVGRVPTQIDYKDFRDVNGVKMPFQWTVSQTYMQMSVALRELRANAAIDAAKFNKPAPGKSDR
;
A
#
# COMPACT_ATOMS: atom_id res chain seq x y z
N MET A 1 -12.87 -6.85 3.20
CA MET A 1 -11.41 -6.79 2.98
C MET A 1 -10.71 -6.96 4.33
N GLU A 2 -9.66 -7.75 4.34
CA GLU A 2 -8.79 -7.96 5.50
C GLU A 2 -7.35 -7.64 5.07
N VAL A 3 -6.57 -7.02 5.96
CA VAL A 3 -5.15 -6.74 5.72
C VAL A 3 -4.36 -7.26 6.91
N TYR A 4 -3.37 -8.07 6.63
CA TYR A 4 -2.40 -8.60 7.58
C TYR A 4 -1.05 -7.97 7.28
N ALA A 5 -0.39 -7.45 8.30
CA ALA A 5 0.96 -6.90 8.18
C ALA A 5 1.84 -7.39 9.32
N LYS A 6 3.08 -7.77 9.02
CA LYS A 6 4.08 -8.20 10.01
C LYS A 6 5.43 -7.60 9.65
N ALA A 7 6.07 -7.03 10.66
CA ALA A 7 7.40 -6.45 10.50
C ALA A 7 8.42 -7.49 10.02
N PRO A 8 9.44 -7.10 9.23
CA PRO A 8 9.68 -5.71 8.83
C PRO A 8 8.83 -5.24 7.63
N ASN A 9 8.34 -6.13 6.77
CA ASN A 9 7.71 -5.77 5.50
C ASN A 9 6.84 -6.90 4.89
N LEU A 10 6.26 -7.78 5.71
CA LEU A 10 5.31 -8.78 5.23
C LEU A 10 3.92 -8.17 5.13
N ARG A 11 3.20 -8.44 4.06
CA ARG A 11 1.83 -7.94 3.90
C ARG A 11 0.98 -8.87 3.05
N THR A 12 -0.24 -9.11 3.53
CA THR A 12 -1.28 -9.83 2.79
C THR A 12 -2.58 -9.04 2.83
N MET A 13 -3.21 -8.89 1.70
CA MET A 13 -4.54 -8.34 1.56
C MET A 13 -5.46 -9.42 0.99
N VAL A 14 -6.59 -9.61 1.65
CA VAL A 14 -7.66 -10.54 1.24
C VAL A 14 -8.93 -9.74 0.97
N VAL A 15 -9.48 -9.87 -0.21
CA VAL A 15 -10.75 -9.25 -0.61
C VAL A 15 -11.76 -10.35 -0.90
N LYS A 16 -12.89 -10.34 -0.21
CA LYS A 16 -14.02 -11.25 -0.49
C LYS A 16 -14.84 -10.65 -1.63
N MET A 17 -15.01 -11.42 -2.67
CA MET A 17 -15.75 -11.07 -3.89
C MET A 17 -16.84 -12.11 -4.15
N THR A 18 -17.76 -11.82 -5.06
CA THR A 18 -18.89 -12.72 -5.40
C THR A 18 -18.39 -14.08 -5.93
N GLY A 19 -17.27 -14.13 -6.64
CA GLY A 19 -16.68 -15.34 -7.22
C GLY A 19 -15.62 -16.02 -6.35
N GLY A 20 -15.42 -15.58 -5.10
CA GLY A 20 -14.40 -16.13 -4.20
C GLY A 20 -13.52 -15.07 -3.54
N GLU A 21 -12.40 -15.50 -3.01
CA GLU A 21 -11.42 -14.59 -2.38
C GLU A 21 -10.30 -14.22 -3.34
N SER A 22 -9.95 -12.95 -3.36
CA SER A 22 -8.78 -12.43 -4.05
C SER A 22 -7.68 -12.12 -3.04
N PHE A 23 -6.47 -12.55 -3.34
CA PHE A 23 -5.30 -12.41 -2.49
C PHE A 23 -4.24 -11.54 -3.17
N ARG A 24 -3.62 -10.65 -2.41
CA ARG A 24 -2.35 -10.02 -2.77
C ARG A 24 -1.39 -10.22 -1.60
N VAL A 25 -0.32 -10.98 -1.86
CA VAL A 25 0.67 -11.35 -0.85
C VAL A 25 2.03 -10.75 -1.22
N PHE A 26 2.73 -10.23 -0.23
CA PHE A 26 4.14 -9.87 -0.30
C PHE A 26 4.86 -10.48 0.90
N ASP A 27 5.84 -11.36 0.65
CA ASP A 27 6.57 -12.13 1.66
C ASP A 27 7.86 -11.46 2.13
N GLY A 28 8.05 -10.18 1.81
CA GLY A 28 9.27 -9.44 2.09
C GLY A 28 10.26 -9.39 0.91
N ARG A 29 10.10 -10.25 -0.08
CA ARG A 29 10.97 -10.34 -1.27
C ARG A 29 10.18 -10.49 -2.57
N SER A 30 9.20 -11.36 -2.57
CA SER A 30 8.37 -11.70 -3.73
C SER A 30 6.92 -11.33 -3.48
N GLY A 31 6.16 -11.12 -4.55
CA GLY A 31 4.75 -10.82 -4.45
C GLY A 31 3.91 -11.67 -5.40
N TRP A 32 2.68 -11.95 -5.00
CA TRP A 32 1.71 -12.71 -5.79
C TRP A 32 0.31 -12.13 -5.70
N MET A 33 -0.45 -12.37 -6.75
CA MET A 33 -1.92 -12.22 -6.79
C MET A 33 -2.54 -13.55 -7.13
N ALA A 34 -3.66 -13.86 -6.48
CA ALA A 34 -4.51 -15.00 -6.82
C ALA A 34 -5.97 -14.60 -6.58
N GLY A 35 -6.89 -15.09 -7.39
CA GLY A 35 -8.31 -14.78 -7.25
C GLY A 35 -9.10 -15.12 -8.51
N PRO A 36 -10.44 -15.02 -8.45
CA PRO A 36 -11.29 -15.38 -9.58
C PRO A 36 -11.06 -14.51 -10.83
N ASP A 37 -10.64 -13.26 -10.65
CA ASP A 37 -10.44 -12.30 -11.76
C ASP A 37 -8.98 -12.23 -12.24
N THR A 38 -8.10 -13.13 -11.76
CA THR A 38 -6.73 -13.17 -12.25
C THR A 38 -6.64 -14.00 -13.54
N PRO A 39 -5.85 -13.58 -14.56
CA PRO A 39 -5.76 -14.28 -15.84
C PRO A 39 -5.13 -15.68 -15.73
N VAL A 40 -4.45 -15.94 -14.63
CA VAL A 40 -3.83 -17.23 -14.27
C VAL A 40 -4.13 -17.51 -12.80
N PRO A 41 -4.15 -18.79 -12.36
CA PRO A 41 -4.50 -19.15 -10.98
C PRO A 41 -3.64 -18.46 -9.92
N ILE A 42 -2.36 -18.20 -10.23
CA ILE A 42 -1.45 -17.40 -9.42
C ILE A 42 -0.60 -16.54 -10.35
N LEU A 43 -0.69 -15.23 -10.18
CA LEU A 43 0.14 -14.26 -10.90
C LEU A 43 1.28 -13.80 -9.99
N GLN A 44 2.52 -14.01 -10.41
CA GLN A 44 3.68 -13.43 -9.73
C GLN A 44 3.78 -11.94 -10.08
N LEU A 45 3.96 -11.10 -9.06
CA LEU A 45 4.16 -9.68 -9.25
C LEU A 45 5.59 -9.41 -9.71
N THR A 46 5.74 -8.55 -10.71
CA THR A 46 7.03 -8.14 -11.28
C THR A 46 7.08 -6.63 -11.47
N ALA A 47 8.27 -6.08 -11.69
CA ALA A 47 8.49 -4.66 -12.01
C ALA A 47 7.68 -3.71 -11.10
N GLY A 48 6.98 -2.74 -11.66
CA GLY A 48 6.22 -1.73 -10.93
C GLY A 48 5.14 -2.28 -9.98
N ASN A 49 4.56 -3.45 -10.27
CA ASN A 49 3.60 -4.11 -9.37
C ASN A 49 4.27 -4.71 -8.13
N LEU A 50 5.48 -5.26 -8.27
CA LEU A 50 6.26 -5.75 -7.15
C LEU A 50 6.74 -4.59 -6.27
N GLU A 51 7.26 -3.50 -6.88
CA GLU A 51 7.65 -2.30 -6.16
C GLU A 51 6.48 -1.66 -5.40
N ARG A 52 5.31 -1.66 -6.01
CA ARG A 52 4.07 -1.26 -5.34
C ARG A 52 3.80 -2.09 -4.09
N ALA A 53 3.87 -3.42 -4.19
CA ALA A 53 3.60 -4.32 -3.07
C ALA A 53 4.64 -4.13 -1.96
N ARG A 54 5.92 -3.94 -2.31
CA ARG A 54 7.01 -3.63 -1.39
C ARG A 54 6.72 -2.34 -0.61
N LEU A 55 6.42 -1.25 -1.32
CA LEU A 55 6.13 0.03 -0.67
C LEU A 55 4.90 -0.04 0.24
N GLU A 56 3.82 -0.68 -0.22
CA GLU A 56 2.61 -0.86 0.60
C GLU A 56 2.89 -1.66 1.88
N ALA A 57 3.79 -2.64 1.83
CA ALA A 57 4.20 -3.41 3.00
C ALA A 57 5.04 -2.57 3.97
N MET A 58 5.95 -1.74 3.46
CA MET A 58 6.77 -0.85 4.29
C MET A 58 5.95 0.25 4.96
N LEU A 59 4.95 0.81 4.27
CA LEU A 59 4.06 1.84 4.82
C LEU A 59 3.19 1.35 5.99
N ALA A 60 3.02 0.04 6.14
CA ALA A 60 2.38 -0.52 7.33
C ALA A 60 3.22 -0.33 8.61
N PHE A 61 4.50 0.02 8.46
CA PHE A 61 5.46 0.23 9.54
C PHE A 61 6.20 1.57 9.30
N PRO A 62 5.66 2.70 9.79
CA PRO A 62 6.18 4.04 9.46
C PRO A 62 7.67 4.25 9.74
N LEU A 63 8.23 3.57 10.74
CA LEU A 63 9.66 3.62 11.05
C LEU A 63 10.56 3.08 9.92
N ASN A 64 10.00 2.30 8.99
CA ASN A 64 10.73 1.75 7.85
C ASN A 64 10.71 2.68 6.62
N ILE A 65 9.91 3.74 6.64
CA ILE A 65 9.80 4.68 5.51
C ILE A 65 11.17 5.26 5.08
N PRO A 66 12.06 5.67 6.00
CA PRO A 66 13.38 6.19 5.61
C PRO A 66 14.22 5.20 4.79
N GLN A 67 13.97 3.89 4.94
CA GLN A 67 14.67 2.82 4.24
C GLN A 67 14.04 2.48 2.87
N ALA A 68 12.90 3.10 2.54
CA ALA A 68 12.15 2.79 1.32
C ALA A 68 12.89 3.25 0.05
N PHE A 69 13.69 4.32 0.15
CA PHE A 69 14.38 4.95 -0.98
C PHE A 69 15.79 5.38 -0.59
N LYS A 70 16.67 5.45 -1.60
CA LYS A 70 18.07 5.87 -1.41
C LYS A 70 18.25 7.38 -1.31
N GLN A 71 17.33 8.13 -1.92
CA GLN A 71 17.41 9.59 -1.99
C GLN A 71 16.14 10.23 -1.47
N TRP A 72 16.30 11.33 -0.72
CA TRP A 72 15.21 12.07 -0.14
C TRP A 72 15.37 13.56 -0.37
N LYS A 73 14.26 14.24 -0.63
CA LYS A 73 14.16 15.70 -0.70
C LYS A 73 12.99 16.16 0.15
N VAL A 74 13.14 17.29 0.81
CA VAL A 74 12.09 17.88 1.64
C VAL A 74 11.78 19.28 1.13
N GLY A 75 10.51 19.64 1.12
CA GLY A 75 10.01 20.95 0.72
C GLY A 75 8.70 21.28 1.42
N ARG A 76 8.08 22.36 0.99
CA ARG A 76 6.75 22.78 1.42
C ARG A 76 5.87 23.03 0.22
N THR A 77 4.57 22.81 0.37
CA THR A 77 3.55 23.08 -0.62
C THR A 77 2.21 23.29 0.07
N ALA A 78 1.11 23.42 -0.68
CA ALA A 78 -0.23 23.50 -0.14
C ALA A 78 -1.14 22.41 -0.74
N ILE A 79 -2.03 21.87 0.06
CA ILE A 79 -3.15 21.02 -0.34
C ILE A 79 -4.43 21.70 0.14
N ASP A 80 -5.35 22.00 -0.77
CA ASP A 80 -6.63 22.66 -0.47
C ASP A 80 -6.46 23.95 0.38
N GLY A 81 -5.43 24.73 0.10
CA GLY A 81 -5.09 25.95 0.81
C GLY A 81 -4.37 25.77 2.16
N GLN A 82 -4.15 24.53 2.60
CA GLN A 82 -3.42 24.21 3.84
C GLN A 82 -1.95 23.92 3.52
N GLU A 83 -1.03 24.59 4.24
CA GLU A 83 0.40 24.33 4.10
C GLU A 83 0.74 22.92 4.60
N VAL A 84 1.53 22.19 3.82
CA VAL A 84 2.00 20.84 4.14
C VAL A 84 3.48 20.69 3.81
N PHE A 85 4.16 19.79 4.53
CA PHE A 85 5.50 19.35 4.16
C PHE A 85 5.39 18.29 3.05
N ILE A 86 6.19 18.44 2.01
CA ILE A 86 6.38 17.41 0.99
C ILE A 86 7.73 16.73 1.20
N VAL A 87 7.72 15.42 1.37
CA VAL A 87 8.91 14.57 1.45
C VAL A 87 8.90 13.66 0.23
N GLN A 88 9.91 13.78 -0.61
CA GLN A 88 10.02 13.04 -1.87
C GLN A 88 11.09 11.97 -1.73
N GLY A 89 10.69 10.71 -1.87
CA GLY A 89 11.59 9.56 -1.91
C GLY A 89 11.77 9.05 -3.32
N GLY A 90 12.99 8.65 -3.68
CA GLY A 90 13.27 8.09 -4.99
C GLY A 90 14.56 7.31 -5.07
N ASP A 91 14.62 6.46 -6.09
CA ASP A 91 15.83 5.76 -6.53
C ASP A 91 16.21 6.27 -7.92
N GLU A 92 17.46 6.13 -8.29
CA GLU A 92 17.97 6.59 -9.58
C GLU A 92 17.18 5.98 -10.76
N GLY A 93 16.75 6.84 -11.68
CA GLY A 93 15.96 6.43 -12.85
C GLY A 93 14.49 6.08 -12.55
N GLN A 94 14.05 6.14 -11.31
CA GLN A 94 12.67 5.85 -10.93
C GLN A 94 11.87 7.14 -10.66
N PRO A 95 10.55 7.14 -10.90
CA PRO A 95 9.69 8.25 -10.51
C PRO A 95 9.69 8.47 -9.01
N LEU A 96 9.66 9.72 -8.58
CA LEU A 96 9.59 10.08 -7.17
C LEU A 96 8.25 9.64 -6.56
N THR A 97 8.31 9.19 -5.32
CA THR A 97 7.14 9.02 -4.45
C THR A 97 7.03 10.22 -3.52
N ASN A 98 5.90 10.88 -3.50
CA ASN A 98 5.66 12.07 -2.70
C ASN A 98 4.80 11.73 -1.48
N PHE A 99 5.32 12.05 -0.31
CA PHE A 99 4.63 11.95 0.97
C PHE A 99 4.30 13.37 1.44
N TYR A 100 3.04 13.63 1.76
CA TYR A 100 2.59 14.93 2.23
C TYR A 100 2.17 14.82 3.68
N PHE A 101 2.82 15.58 4.53
CA PHE A 101 2.55 15.61 5.96
C PHE A 101 1.95 16.96 6.34
N ASP A 102 0.92 16.95 7.18
CA ASP A 102 0.39 18.17 7.76
C ASP A 102 1.32 18.76 8.81
N GLN A 103 0.94 19.90 9.39
CA GLN A 103 1.72 20.59 10.40
C GLN A 103 1.86 19.81 11.73
N THR A 104 1.04 18.77 11.92
CA THR A 104 1.12 17.86 13.09
C THR A 104 1.97 16.62 12.82
N GLY A 105 2.49 16.48 11.59
CA GLY A 105 3.29 15.34 11.16
C GLY A 105 2.48 14.12 10.71
N MET A 106 1.17 14.26 10.49
CA MET A 106 0.35 13.18 9.96
C MET A 106 0.50 13.08 8.44
N LEU A 107 0.70 11.86 7.91
CA LEU A 107 0.73 11.60 6.48
C LEU A 107 -0.69 11.75 5.90
N VAL A 108 -0.99 12.90 5.29
CA VAL A 108 -2.33 13.21 4.77
C VAL A 108 -2.51 12.78 3.32
N ARG A 109 -1.43 12.70 2.54
CA ARG A 109 -1.47 12.26 1.13
C ARG A 109 -0.19 11.54 0.73
N LEU A 110 -0.33 10.53 -0.09
CA LEU A 110 0.75 9.84 -0.79
C LEU A 110 0.47 9.90 -2.29
N VAL A 111 1.47 10.29 -3.08
CA VAL A 111 1.39 10.18 -4.55
C VAL A 111 2.60 9.39 -5.04
N ARG A 112 2.33 8.34 -5.81
CA ARG A 112 3.34 7.50 -6.43
C ARG A 112 2.99 7.16 -7.85
N TRP A 113 3.97 6.73 -8.62
CA TRP A 113 3.83 6.34 -10.00
C TRP A 113 4.16 4.86 -10.18
N THR A 114 3.34 4.16 -10.95
CA THR A 114 3.66 2.80 -11.39
C THR A 114 4.14 2.90 -12.84
N VAL A 115 5.34 2.41 -13.10
CA VAL A 115 5.85 2.29 -14.48
C VAL A 115 5.21 1.09 -15.15
N THR A 116 4.60 1.31 -16.29
CA THR A 116 3.95 0.28 -17.11
C THR A 116 4.47 0.37 -18.55
N PRO A 117 4.26 -0.66 -19.40
CA PRO A 117 4.63 -0.61 -20.82
C PRO A 117 4.00 0.54 -21.60
N VAL A 118 2.85 1.05 -21.12
CA VAL A 118 2.12 2.17 -21.77
C VAL A 118 2.37 3.52 -21.10
N GLY A 119 3.32 3.59 -20.15
CA GLY A 119 3.70 4.83 -19.49
C GLY A 119 3.60 4.78 -17.96
N ARG A 120 3.64 5.95 -17.34
CA ARG A 120 3.57 6.10 -15.87
C ARG A 120 2.13 6.35 -15.44
N VAL A 121 1.63 5.50 -14.56
CA VAL A 121 0.26 5.61 -14.01
C VAL A 121 0.34 6.16 -12.58
N PRO A 122 -0.28 7.33 -12.31
CA PRO A 122 -0.30 7.89 -10.96
C PRO A 122 -1.28 7.12 -10.06
N THR A 123 -0.94 7.03 -8.78
CA THR A 123 -1.84 6.64 -7.72
C THR A 123 -1.72 7.66 -6.60
N GLN A 124 -2.82 8.31 -6.24
CA GLN A 124 -2.93 9.17 -5.08
C GLN A 124 -3.70 8.44 -3.98
N ILE A 125 -3.24 8.58 -2.76
CA ILE A 125 -3.94 8.06 -1.57
C ILE A 125 -4.07 9.20 -0.59
N ASP A 126 -5.31 9.56 -0.25
CA ASP A 126 -5.63 10.57 0.74
C ASP A 126 -6.08 9.90 2.03
N TYR A 127 -5.39 10.18 3.13
CA TYR A 127 -5.64 9.59 4.44
C TYR A 127 -6.45 10.53 5.33
N LYS A 128 -7.40 9.97 6.09
CA LYS A 128 -8.29 10.71 7.00
C LYS A 128 -8.62 9.86 8.23
N ASP A 129 -9.31 10.49 9.21
CA ASP A 129 -9.83 9.82 10.41
C ASP A 129 -8.70 9.10 11.16
N PHE A 130 -7.70 9.86 11.61
CA PHE A 130 -6.60 9.33 12.40
C PHE A 130 -7.05 9.05 13.83
N ARG A 131 -6.90 7.80 14.26
CA ARG A 131 -7.24 7.33 15.60
C ARG A 131 -6.00 6.81 16.30
N ASP A 132 -6.01 6.87 17.63
CA ASP A 132 -4.95 6.28 18.44
C ASP A 132 -5.13 4.76 18.51
N VAL A 133 -4.04 4.04 18.20
CA VAL A 133 -3.98 2.59 18.34
C VAL A 133 -2.69 2.25 19.08
N ASN A 134 -2.80 2.01 20.38
CA ASN A 134 -1.67 1.74 21.27
C ASN A 134 -0.56 2.81 21.21
N GLY A 135 -0.95 4.09 21.19
CA GLY A 135 -0.03 5.22 21.15
C GLY A 135 0.45 5.62 19.74
N VAL A 136 -0.02 4.94 18.69
CA VAL A 136 0.30 5.27 17.31
C VAL A 136 -0.93 5.81 16.59
N LYS A 137 -0.80 6.95 15.92
CA LYS A 137 -1.88 7.51 15.09
C LYS A 137 -1.97 6.77 13.77
N MET A 138 -3.08 6.07 13.55
CA MET A 138 -3.34 5.27 12.35
C MET A 138 -4.56 5.81 11.61
N PRO A 139 -4.51 5.93 10.26
CA PRO A 139 -5.68 6.35 9.49
C PRO A 139 -6.74 5.24 9.46
N PHE A 140 -7.99 5.60 9.70
CA PHE A 140 -9.14 4.68 9.60
C PHE A 140 -9.95 4.89 8.32
N GLN A 141 -9.67 5.94 7.57
CA GLN A 141 -10.25 6.17 6.24
C GLN A 141 -9.17 6.60 5.26
N TRP A 142 -9.28 6.12 4.03
CA TRP A 142 -8.48 6.63 2.92
C TRP A 142 -9.19 6.47 1.59
N THR A 143 -8.86 7.35 0.66
CA THR A 143 -9.33 7.30 -0.73
C THR A 143 -8.14 7.02 -1.63
N VAL A 144 -8.25 6.02 -2.48
CA VAL A 144 -7.28 5.70 -3.53
C VAL A 144 -7.84 6.22 -4.85
N SER A 145 -7.12 7.12 -5.49
CA SER A 145 -7.47 7.69 -6.80
C SER A 145 -6.42 7.29 -7.84
N GLN A 146 -6.88 6.74 -8.94
CA GLN A 146 -6.10 6.42 -10.13
C GLN A 146 -6.77 7.04 -11.36
N THR A 147 -6.12 7.03 -12.51
CA THR A 147 -6.64 7.64 -13.74
C THR A 147 -8.03 7.13 -14.14
N TYR A 148 -8.35 5.89 -13.81
CA TYR A 148 -9.56 5.19 -14.26
C TYR A 148 -10.48 4.74 -13.12
N MET A 149 -10.10 4.92 -11.86
CA MET A 149 -10.91 4.52 -10.71
C MET A 149 -10.64 5.35 -9.47
N GLN A 150 -11.67 5.45 -8.64
CA GLN A 150 -11.54 5.94 -7.27
C GLN A 150 -12.18 4.94 -6.31
N MET A 151 -11.51 4.64 -5.21
CA MET A 151 -11.99 3.72 -4.20
C MET A 151 -11.80 4.31 -2.81
N SER A 152 -12.87 4.35 -2.03
CA SER A 152 -12.81 4.74 -0.62
C SER A 152 -12.80 3.52 0.27
N VAL A 153 -11.94 3.53 1.27
CA VAL A 153 -11.78 2.46 2.26
C VAL A 153 -12.03 3.05 3.64
N ALA A 154 -12.83 2.34 4.44
CA ALA A 154 -13.02 2.61 5.86
C ALA A 154 -12.66 1.36 6.66
N LEU A 155 -11.74 1.50 7.60
CA LEU A 155 -11.42 0.43 8.55
C LEU A 155 -12.51 0.34 9.63
N ARG A 156 -12.97 -0.87 9.88
CA ARG A 156 -13.85 -1.15 11.02
C ARG A 156 -13.04 -1.38 12.30
N GLU A 157 -11.93 -2.09 12.16
CA GLU A 157 -11.09 -2.50 13.27
C GLU A 157 -9.62 -2.56 12.85
N LEU A 158 -8.72 -2.22 13.77
CA LEU A 158 -7.29 -2.41 13.65
C LEU A 158 -6.77 -3.03 14.96
N ARG A 159 -6.11 -4.17 14.85
CA ARG A 159 -5.51 -4.88 15.99
C ARG A 159 -4.00 -4.84 15.89
N ALA A 160 -3.38 -4.00 16.70
CA ALA A 160 -1.93 -3.97 16.81
C ALA A 160 -1.43 -5.17 17.62
N ASN A 161 -0.25 -5.67 17.26
CA ASN A 161 0.45 -6.77 17.94
C ASN A 161 -0.36 -8.09 18.04
N ALA A 162 -1.31 -8.29 17.11
CA ALA A 162 -2.07 -9.53 17.03
C ALA A 162 -1.15 -10.70 16.60
N ALA A 163 -1.40 -11.88 17.16
CA ALA A 163 -0.78 -13.10 16.69
C ALA A 163 -1.30 -13.41 15.26
N ILE A 164 -0.41 -13.45 14.29
CA ILE A 164 -0.73 -13.74 12.88
C ILE A 164 0.00 -15.02 12.49
N ASP A 165 -0.76 -15.98 11.96
CA ASP A 165 -0.20 -17.19 11.39
C ASP A 165 0.75 -16.85 10.24
N ALA A 166 1.98 -17.35 10.29
CA ALA A 166 2.99 -17.12 9.27
C ALA A 166 2.56 -17.60 7.88
N ALA A 167 1.69 -18.61 7.81
CA ALA A 167 1.15 -19.12 6.56
C ALA A 167 0.36 -18.04 5.76
N LYS A 168 -0.16 -17.01 6.44
CA LYS A 168 -0.82 -15.87 5.78
C LYS A 168 0.07 -15.11 4.80
N PHE A 169 1.39 -15.17 4.96
CA PHE A 169 2.37 -14.47 4.13
C PHE A 169 3.07 -15.38 3.10
N ASN A 170 2.67 -16.64 3.02
CA ASN A 170 3.19 -17.56 2.01
C ASN A 170 2.54 -17.30 0.64
N LYS A 171 3.21 -17.77 -0.42
CA LYS A 171 2.62 -17.82 -1.75
C LYS A 171 1.23 -18.45 -1.68
N PRO A 172 0.17 -17.78 -2.19
CA PRO A 172 -1.19 -18.32 -2.09
C PRO A 172 -1.34 -19.62 -2.86
N ALA A 173 -2.24 -20.48 -2.41
CA ALA A 173 -2.66 -21.64 -3.21
C ALA A 173 -3.40 -21.16 -4.47
N PRO A 174 -3.39 -21.93 -5.57
CA PRO A 174 -4.23 -21.63 -6.72
C PRO A 174 -5.69 -21.50 -6.30
N GLY A 175 -6.35 -20.41 -6.71
CA GLY A 175 -7.78 -20.27 -6.51
C GLY A 175 -8.50 -21.43 -7.17
N LYS A 176 -9.50 -22.02 -6.49
CA LYS A 176 -10.40 -22.97 -7.15
C LYS A 176 -11.19 -22.17 -8.18
N SER A 177 -10.90 -22.37 -9.44
CA SER A 177 -11.75 -21.94 -10.54
C SER A 177 -12.91 -22.94 -10.58
N ASP A 178 -14.04 -22.58 -10.01
CA ASP A 178 -15.30 -23.24 -10.38
C ASP A 178 -15.62 -22.81 -11.81
N ARG A 179 -15.15 -23.60 -12.78
CA ARG A 179 -15.59 -23.51 -14.18
C ARG A 179 -16.84 -24.33 -14.35
#